data_d66a3098f97e4579d6cb9cacefe8b0eb
#
_entry.id   d66a3098f97e4579d6cb9cacefe8b0eb
#
_cell.length_a   1.000
_cell.length_b   1.000
_cell.length_c   1.000
_cell.angle_alpha   90.00
_cell.angle_beta   90.00
_cell.angle_gamma   90.00
#
_symmetry.space_group_name_H-M   'P 1'
#
loop_
_entity.id
_entity.type
_entity.pdbx_description
1 polymer ?
#
loop_
_entity_poly.entity_id
_entity_poly.type
_entity_poly.pdbx_seq_one_letter_code
_entity_poly.pdbx_strand_id
1 'polypeptide(L)'
;MLAIDKYHFYWQFLTYMFVHGSLEHVILNMLCFICFGISIEKAIGSKEFLLFYFLCGILSGALSYLVYKFTNNYYVILIGASGAVYSILFAYAVFFPRSIIYLWWVIPVPAPVMVILYTIIELGSQLFYRNSGIAHLTHLFGFLTAYLYFVIRMGIHPIKVWKGLK
;
A
#
# COMPACT_ATOMS: atom_id res chain seq x y z
N MET A 1 17.02 0.76 7.87
CA MET A 1 16.65 1.96 8.66
C MET A 1 17.85 2.61 9.34
N LEU A 2 18.81 1.86 9.90
CA LEU A 2 20.04 2.43 10.47
C LEU A 2 20.78 3.40 9.54
N ALA A 3 20.75 3.17 8.22
CA ALA A 3 21.43 4.03 7.26
C ALA A 3 20.79 5.43 7.13
N ILE A 4 19.48 5.53 7.34
CA ILE A 4 18.79 6.84 7.34
C ILE A 4 19.23 7.66 8.54
N ASP A 5 19.26 7.07 9.74
CA ASP A 5 19.64 7.78 10.96
C ASP A 5 21.15 8.10 11.00
N LYS A 6 21.98 7.15 10.58
CA LYS A 6 23.45 7.27 10.71
C LYS A 6 24.09 8.09 9.59
N TYR A 7 23.58 7.96 8.36
CA TYR A 7 24.19 8.53 7.15
C TYR A 7 23.29 9.55 6.44
N HIS A 8 22.08 9.84 6.97
CA HIS A 8 21.11 10.77 6.40
C HIS A 8 20.69 10.43 4.96
N PHE A 9 20.56 9.12 4.65
CA PHE A 9 20.22 8.62 3.32
C PHE A 9 18.70 8.74 3.06
N TYR A 10 18.18 9.97 3.08
CA TYR A 10 16.74 10.26 2.96
C TYR A 10 16.12 9.83 1.62
N TRP A 11 16.92 9.69 0.56
CA TRP A 11 16.47 9.12 -0.72
C TRP A 11 15.95 7.69 -0.59
N GLN A 12 16.29 6.98 0.48
CA GLN A 12 15.79 5.63 0.74
C GLN A 12 14.28 5.60 0.95
N PHE A 13 13.63 6.71 1.34
CA PHE A 13 12.17 6.79 1.39
C PHE A 13 11.51 6.65 0.02
N LEU A 14 12.22 6.89 -1.06
CA LEU A 14 11.77 6.65 -2.43
C LEU A 14 12.33 5.34 -2.97
N THR A 15 13.67 5.14 -2.84
CA THR A 15 14.36 4.07 -3.56
C THR A 15 14.05 2.67 -3.03
N TYR A 16 13.58 2.52 -1.79
CA TYR A 16 13.17 1.24 -1.24
C TYR A 16 12.06 0.56 -2.09
N MET A 17 11.22 1.35 -2.75
CA MET A 17 10.13 0.86 -3.62
C MET A 17 10.64 0.08 -4.83
N PHE A 18 11.90 0.29 -5.23
CA PHE A 18 12.51 -0.34 -6.41
C PHE A 18 13.38 -1.54 -6.07
N VAL A 19 13.63 -1.81 -4.79
CA VAL A 19 14.42 -2.94 -4.32
C VAL A 19 13.48 -4.05 -3.87
N HIS A 20 13.72 -5.29 -4.31
CA HIS A 20 12.88 -6.44 -3.96
C HIS A 20 13.74 -7.59 -3.44
N GLY A 21 13.21 -8.38 -2.49
CA GLY A 21 13.93 -9.47 -1.84
C GLY A 21 14.00 -10.75 -2.67
N SER A 22 13.09 -10.93 -3.64
CA SER A 22 13.04 -12.11 -4.51
C SER A 22 12.37 -11.79 -5.83
N LEU A 23 12.55 -12.65 -6.82
CA LEU A 23 11.87 -12.55 -8.12
C LEU A 23 10.34 -12.65 -7.95
N GLU A 24 9.87 -13.56 -7.11
CA GLU A 24 8.45 -13.70 -6.78
C GLU A 24 7.88 -12.40 -6.23
N HIS A 25 8.61 -11.73 -5.34
CA HIS A 25 8.21 -10.45 -4.76
C HIS A 25 8.06 -9.36 -5.83
N VAL A 26 8.98 -9.29 -6.82
CA VAL A 26 8.84 -8.38 -7.97
C VAL A 26 7.61 -8.72 -8.79
N ILE A 27 7.46 -10.00 -9.17
CA ILE A 27 6.37 -10.45 -10.04
C ILE A 27 5.01 -10.13 -9.41
N LEU A 28 4.81 -10.44 -8.12
CA LEU A 28 3.55 -10.17 -7.42
C LEU A 28 3.25 -8.67 -7.34
N ASN A 29 4.24 -7.84 -7.03
CA ASN A 29 4.06 -6.39 -7.02
C ASN A 29 3.69 -5.86 -8.41
N MET A 30 4.39 -6.29 -9.46
CA MET A 30 4.14 -5.83 -10.83
C MET A 30 2.81 -6.36 -11.37
N LEU A 31 2.43 -7.59 -11.04
CA LEU A 31 1.12 -8.13 -11.39
C LEU A 31 -0.01 -7.28 -10.80
N CYS A 32 0.02 -7.00 -9.51
CA CYS A 32 -0.96 -6.15 -8.85
C CYS A 32 -0.94 -4.71 -9.41
N PHE A 33 0.25 -4.15 -9.64
CA PHE A 33 0.42 -2.83 -10.24
C PHE A 33 -0.24 -2.75 -11.61
N ILE A 34 -0.04 -3.73 -12.48
CA ILE A 34 -0.61 -3.77 -13.83
C ILE A 34 -2.13 -4.01 -13.76
N CYS A 35 -2.57 -5.02 -13.01
CA CYS A 35 -3.98 -5.40 -12.96
C CYS A 35 -4.88 -4.28 -12.43
N PHE A 36 -4.44 -3.57 -11.40
CA PHE A 36 -5.25 -2.52 -10.77
C PHE A 36 -4.81 -1.11 -11.20
N GLY A 37 -3.52 -0.87 -11.36
CA GLY A 37 -2.97 0.46 -11.64
C GLY A 37 -3.43 1.02 -12.98
N ILE A 38 -3.50 0.21 -14.05
CA ILE A 38 -4.00 0.66 -15.36
C ILE A 38 -5.45 1.19 -15.25
N SER A 39 -6.29 0.53 -14.47
CA SER A 39 -7.68 0.97 -14.27
C SER A 39 -7.75 2.28 -13.50
N ILE A 40 -6.89 2.45 -12.50
CA ILE A 40 -6.82 3.69 -11.70
C ILE A 40 -6.22 4.82 -12.54
N GLU A 41 -5.15 4.56 -13.28
CA GLU A 41 -4.57 5.55 -14.20
C GLU A 41 -5.59 6.09 -15.20
N LYS A 42 -6.40 5.20 -15.79
CA LYS A 42 -7.51 5.60 -16.68
C LYS A 42 -8.57 6.43 -15.98
N ALA A 43 -8.83 6.16 -14.70
CA ALA A 43 -9.86 6.87 -13.93
C ALA A 43 -9.42 8.28 -13.49
N ILE A 44 -8.15 8.48 -13.11
CA ILE A 44 -7.66 9.75 -12.54
C ILE A 44 -6.65 10.49 -13.43
N GLY A 45 -6.21 9.86 -14.52
CA GLY A 45 -5.18 10.38 -15.43
C GLY A 45 -3.76 10.10 -14.94
N SER A 46 -2.81 10.00 -15.91
CA SER A 46 -1.44 9.55 -15.63
C SER A 46 -0.68 10.45 -14.66
N LYS A 47 -0.87 11.77 -14.71
CA LYS A 47 -0.18 12.72 -13.82
C LYS A 47 -0.61 12.53 -12.36
N GLU A 48 -1.93 12.42 -12.13
CA GLU A 48 -2.48 12.22 -10.79
C GLU A 48 -2.15 10.80 -10.27
N PHE A 49 -2.17 9.79 -11.15
CA PHE A 49 -1.76 8.44 -10.81
C PHE A 49 -0.30 8.36 -10.35
N LEU A 50 0.63 8.99 -11.06
CA LEU A 50 2.03 9.04 -10.67
C LEU A 50 2.22 9.75 -9.32
N LEU A 51 1.57 10.89 -9.14
CA LEU A 51 1.60 11.62 -7.87
C LEU A 51 1.06 10.73 -6.73
N PHE A 52 -0.09 10.11 -6.92
CA PHE A 52 -0.71 9.20 -5.96
C PHE A 52 0.24 8.05 -5.59
N TYR A 53 0.77 7.36 -6.60
CA TYR A 53 1.64 6.20 -6.43
C TYR A 53 2.90 6.53 -5.61
N PHE A 54 3.62 7.55 -6.04
CA PHE A 54 4.87 7.93 -5.37
C PHE A 54 4.62 8.54 -3.99
N LEU A 55 3.63 9.40 -3.85
CA LEU A 55 3.33 10.03 -2.58
C LEU A 55 2.89 8.98 -1.54
N CYS A 56 1.96 8.10 -1.88
CA CYS A 56 1.52 7.04 -0.97
C CYS A 56 2.66 6.07 -0.63
N GLY A 57 3.50 5.70 -1.60
CA GLY A 57 4.66 4.85 -1.36
C GLY A 57 5.67 5.49 -0.42
N ILE A 58 6.07 6.74 -0.68
CA ILE A 58 7.01 7.48 0.16
C ILE A 58 6.46 7.64 1.58
N LEU A 59 5.20 8.05 1.73
CA LEU A 59 4.57 8.23 3.03
C LEU A 59 4.42 6.91 3.79
N SER A 60 4.11 5.80 3.11
CA SER A 60 4.05 4.47 3.74
C SER A 60 5.39 4.06 4.32
N GLY A 61 6.47 4.26 3.57
CA GLY A 61 7.84 4.00 4.04
C GLY A 61 8.24 4.93 5.19
N ALA A 62 7.93 6.21 5.10
CA ALA A 62 8.25 7.20 6.14
C ALA A 62 7.49 6.94 7.45
N LEU A 63 6.19 6.62 7.38
CA LEU A 63 5.40 6.27 8.57
C LEU A 63 5.90 4.97 9.21
N SER A 64 6.23 3.96 8.39
CA SER A 64 6.85 2.72 8.88
C SER A 64 8.17 2.99 9.59
N TYR A 65 9.03 3.81 8.98
CA TYR A 65 10.29 4.21 9.59
C TYR A 65 10.08 4.88 10.95
N LEU A 66 9.12 5.80 11.08
CA LEU A 66 8.81 6.48 12.35
C LEU A 66 8.38 5.47 13.42
N VAL A 67 7.46 4.55 13.11
CA VAL A 67 7.02 3.54 14.08
C VAL A 67 8.19 2.64 14.51
N TYR A 68 8.98 2.15 13.57
CA TYR A 68 10.13 1.29 13.91
C TYR A 68 11.21 2.03 14.69
N LYS A 69 11.40 3.33 14.43
CA LYS A 69 12.30 4.18 15.20
C LYS A 69 11.81 4.34 16.64
N PHE A 70 10.54 4.67 16.85
CA PHE A 70 9.96 4.82 18.19
C PHE A 70 9.88 3.49 18.97
N THR A 71 9.78 2.37 18.28
CA THR A 71 9.78 1.04 18.91
C THR A 71 11.18 0.43 19.05
N ASN A 72 12.25 1.18 18.75
CA ASN A 72 13.66 0.76 18.78
C ASN A 72 13.94 -0.48 17.90
N ASN A 73 13.15 -0.70 16.86
CA ASN A 73 13.31 -1.81 15.93
C ASN A 73 14.11 -1.38 14.69
N TYR A 74 15.38 -1.05 14.86
CA TYR A 74 16.24 -0.48 13.83
C TYR A 74 16.69 -1.48 12.75
N TYR A 75 16.55 -2.79 13.00
CA TYR A 75 17.03 -3.82 12.09
C TYR A 75 16.05 -4.18 10.98
N VAL A 76 14.88 -3.57 10.94
CA VAL A 76 13.92 -3.80 9.87
C VAL A 76 14.44 -3.19 8.57
N ILE A 77 14.44 -3.99 7.52
CA ILE A 77 14.74 -3.57 6.15
C ILE A 77 13.41 -3.42 5.41
N LEU A 78 13.13 -2.19 4.93
CA LEU A 78 12.00 -1.95 4.05
C LEU A 78 12.44 -2.10 2.61
N ILE A 79 11.77 -2.96 1.86
CA ILE A 79 11.99 -3.21 0.44
C ILE A 79 10.66 -3.54 -0.24
N GLY A 80 10.54 -3.16 -1.50
CA GLY A 80 9.39 -3.46 -2.34
C GLY A 80 8.43 -2.30 -2.54
N ALA A 81 7.75 -2.33 -3.68
CA ALA A 81 6.71 -1.37 -4.05
C ALA A 81 5.39 -1.60 -3.30
N SER A 82 5.32 -2.61 -2.43
CA SER A 82 4.05 -3.11 -1.89
C SER A 82 3.24 -2.07 -1.12
N GLY A 83 3.85 -1.14 -0.39
CA GLY A 83 3.13 -0.04 0.24
C GLY A 83 2.34 0.81 -0.75
N ALA A 84 2.95 1.15 -1.90
CA ALA A 84 2.26 1.86 -2.98
C ALA A 84 1.26 0.95 -3.72
N VAL A 85 1.55 -0.34 -3.87
CA VAL A 85 0.63 -1.32 -4.49
C VAL A 85 -0.62 -1.52 -3.63
N TYR A 86 -0.49 -1.58 -2.31
CA TYR A 86 -1.64 -1.60 -1.39
C TYR A 86 -2.48 -0.31 -1.51
N SER A 87 -1.83 0.84 -1.74
CA SER A 87 -2.55 2.09 -2.03
C SER A 87 -3.35 2.01 -3.34
N ILE A 88 -2.79 1.41 -4.39
CA ILE A 88 -3.51 1.16 -5.66
C ILE A 88 -4.70 0.22 -5.44
N LEU A 89 -4.54 -0.85 -4.66
CA LEU A 89 -5.63 -1.77 -4.34
C LEU A 89 -6.77 -1.05 -3.60
N PHE A 90 -6.41 -0.16 -2.66
CA PHE A 90 -7.39 0.70 -1.98
C PHE A 90 -8.12 1.63 -2.96
N ALA A 91 -7.36 2.29 -3.84
CA ALA A 91 -7.92 3.16 -4.87
C ALA A 91 -8.89 2.40 -5.79
N TYR A 92 -8.53 1.17 -6.17
CA TYR A 92 -9.40 0.31 -6.98
C TYR A 92 -10.72 0.03 -6.27
N ALA A 93 -10.70 -0.26 -4.98
CA ALA A 93 -11.91 -0.47 -4.19
C ALA A 93 -12.77 0.80 -4.05
N VAL A 94 -12.18 2.00 -4.15
CA VAL A 94 -12.91 3.28 -4.13
C VAL A 94 -13.56 3.56 -5.49
N PHE A 95 -12.83 3.41 -6.60
CA PHE A 95 -13.36 3.69 -7.93
C PHE A 95 -14.28 2.60 -8.47
N PHE A 96 -14.01 1.35 -8.10
CA PHE A 96 -14.73 0.18 -8.58
C PHE A 96 -15.31 -0.67 -7.43
N PRO A 97 -16.16 -0.09 -6.55
CA PRO A 97 -16.60 -0.74 -5.31
C PRO A 97 -17.48 -1.98 -5.54
N ARG A 98 -18.07 -2.11 -6.73
CA ARG A 98 -18.90 -3.27 -7.11
C ARG A 98 -18.13 -4.34 -7.89
N SER A 99 -16.83 -4.12 -8.17
CA SER A 99 -16.02 -5.11 -8.88
C SER A 99 -15.74 -6.31 -7.99
N ILE A 100 -15.69 -7.46 -8.62
CA ILE A 100 -15.30 -8.71 -7.97
C ILE A 100 -13.85 -9.00 -8.32
N ILE A 101 -13.04 -9.25 -7.29
CA ILE A 101 -11.66 -9.68 -7.41
C ILE A 101 -11.61 -11.16 -7.04
N TYR A 102 -11.00 -11.98 -7.90
CA TYR A 102 -10.89 -13.42 -7.66
C TYR A 102 -9.58 -13.70 -6.92
N LEU A 103 -9.67 -14.00 -5.61
CA LEU A 103 -8.53 -14.48 -4.83
C LEU A 103 -8.13 -15.87 -5.34
N TRP A 104 -6.83 -16.04 -5.60
CA TRP A 104 -6.30 -17.29 -6.18
C TRP A 104 -7.09 -17.78 -7.39
N TRP A 105 -7.67 -16.85 -8.18
CA TRP A 105 -8.47 -17.13 -9.38
C TRP A 105 -9.78 -17.91 -9.12
N VAL A 106 -10.13 -18.16 -7.87
CA VAL A 106 -11.26 -19.03 -7.47
C VAL A 106 -12.27 -18.32 -6.61
N ILE A 107 -11.84 -17.59 -5.58
CA ILE A 107 -12.75 -17.03 -4.57
C ILE A 107 -13.15 -15.60 -4.97
N PRO A 108 -14.44 -15.38 -5.34
CA PRO A 108 -14.91 -14.06 -5.71
C PRO A 108 -15.10 -13.19 -4.45
N VAL A 109 -14.40 -12.06 -4.39
CA VAL A 109 -14.45 -11.11 -3.27
C VAL A 109 -14.70 -9.70 -3.81
N PRO A 110 -15.72 -8.97 -3.30
CA PRO A 110 -15.90 -7.56 -3.64
C PRO A 110 -14.67 -6.72 -3.24
N ALA A 111 -14.28 -5.76 -4.08
CA ALA A 111 -13.06 -4.98 -3.88
C ALA A 111 -12.98 -4.30 -2.50
N PRO A 112 -14.04 -3.67 -1.93
CA PRO A 112 -13.98 -3.13 -0.56
C PRO A 112 -13.78 -4.21 0.51
N VAL A 113 -14.40 -5.39 0.33
CA VAL A 113 -14.23 -6.51 1.26
C VAL A 113 -12.79 -7.04 1.22
N MET A 114 -12.18 -7.05 0.04
CA MET A 114 -10.76 -7.39 -0.12
C MET A 114 -9.85 -6.46 0.70
N VAL A 115 -10.08 -5.15 0.65
CA VAL A 115 -9.30 -4.18 1.45
C VAL A 115 -9.47 -4.45 2.95
N ILE A 116 -10.69 -4.70 3.41
CA ILE A 116 -10.97 -5.02 4.81
C ILE A 116 -10.27 -6.32 5.21
N LEU A 117 -10.38 -7.36 4.38
CA LEU A 117 -9.75 -8.66 4.64
C LEU A 117 -8.22 -8.54 4.74
N TYR A 118 -7.58 -7.86 3.78
CA TYR A 118 -6.13 -7.63 3.85
C TYR A 118 -5.75 -6.79 5.06
N THR A 119 -6.54 -5.77 5.43
CA THR A 119 -6.27 -4.99 6.65
C THR A 119 -6.26 -5.89 7.88
N ILE A 120 -7.23 -6.81 8.01
CA ILE A 120 -7.29 -7.75 9.13
C ILE A 120 -6.10 -8.71 9.12
N ILE A 121 -5.74 -9.26 7.95
CA ILE A 121 -4.60 -10.16 7.80
C ILE A 121 -3.29 -9.44 8.18
N GLU A 122 -3.06 -8.23 7.67
CA GLU A 122 -1.84 -7.47 7.94
C GLU A 122 -1.74 -7.07 9.42
N LEU A 123 -2.84 -6.65 10.05
CA LEU A 123 -2.89 -6.37 11.48
C LEU A 123 -2.61 -7.62 12.31
N GLY A 124 -3.24 -8.74 11.98
CA GLY A 124 -3.00 -10.03 12.64
C GLY A 124 -1.55 -10.46 12.49
N SER A 125 -1.02 -10.40 11.28
CA SER A 125 0.39 -10.74 11.01
C SER A 125 1.36 -9.84 11.77
N GLN A 126 1.10 -8.54 11.83
CA GLN A 126 1.92 -7.59 12.59
C GLN A 126 1.93 -7.92 14.11
N LEU A 127 0.80 -8.41 14.64
CA LEU A 127 0.69 -8.73 16.07
C LEU A 127 1.30 -10.09 16.42
N PHE A 128 1.06 -11.10 15.59
CA PHE A 128 1.40 -12.51 15.92
C PHE A 128 2.69 -12.99 15.24
N TYR A 129 3.09 -12.39 14.10
CA TYR A 129 4.23 -12.82 13.29
C TYR A 129 5.23 -11.68 13.04
N ARG A 130 5.64 -10.99 14.11
CA ARG A 130 6.53 -9.81 14.03
C ARG A 130 7.85 -10.04 13.30
N ASN A 131 8.33 -11.28 13.25
CA ASN A 131 9.60 -11.67 12.62
C ASN A 131 9.43 -12.37 11.27
N SER A 132 8.31 -12.16 10.58
CA SER A 132 8.01 -12.77 9.28
C SER A 132 8.94 -12.31 8.13
N GLY A 133 9.72 -11.26 8.35
CA GLY A 133 10.49 -10.60 7.28
C GLY A 133 9.65 -9.73 6.33
N ILE A 134 8.33 -9.68 6.53
CA ILE A 134 7.40 -8.87 5.75
C ILE A 134 7.09 -7.58 6.51
N ALA A 135 7.11 -6.46 5.81
CA ALA A 135 6.83 -5.14 6.40
C ALA A 135 5.32 -4.86 6.46
N HIS A 136 4.59 -5.62 7.28
CA HIS A 136 3.13 -5.52 7.44
C HIS A 136 2.64 -4.09 7.71
N LEU A 137 3.37 -3.32 8.53
CA LEU A 137 3.05 -1.91 8.79
C LEU A 137 3.08 -1.07 7.52
N THR A 138 4.01 -1.32 6.60
CA THR A 138 4.11 -0.55 5.35
C THR A 138 2.89 -0.78 4.46
N HIS A 139 2.33 -1.99 4.45
CA HIS A 139 1.09 -2.31 3.75
C HIS A 139 -0.10 -1.57 4.37
N LEU A 140 -0.23 -1.61 5.69
CA LEU A 140 -1.28 -0.89 6.42
C LEU A 140 -1.19 0.63 6.20
N PHE A 141 0.02 1.17 6.20
CA PHE A 141 0.24 2.58 5.87
C PHE A 141 -0.05 2.89 4.40
N GLY A 142 0.08 1.92 3.50
CA GLY A 142 -0.38 2.04 2.12
C GLY A 142 -1.89 2.31 2.05
N PHE A 143 -2.69 1.55 2.78
CA PHE A 143 -4.14 1.80 2.86
C PHE A 143 -4.47 3.14 3.53
N LEU A 144 -3.78 3.48 4.64
CA LEU A 144 -4.00 4.73 5.36
C LEU A 144 -3.68 5.95 4.50
N THR A 145 -2.53 5.95 3.82
CA THR A 145 -2.10 7.08 2.98
C THR A 145 -3.01 7.25 1.77
N ALA A 146 -3.48 6.14 1.17
CA ALA A 146 -4.49 6.19 0.13
C ALA A 146 -5.82 6.80 0.64
N TYR A 147 -6.31 6.36 1.80
CA TYR A 147 -7.51 6.93 2.42
C TYR A 147 -7.37 8.45 2.60
N LEU A 148 -6.25 8.88 3.19
CA LEU A 148 -5.98 10.31 3.41
C LEU A 148 -5.87 11.08 2.09
N TYR A 149 -5.23 10.51 1.08
CA TYR A 149 -5.13 11.10 -0.25
C TYR A 149 -6.52 11.36 -0.85
N PHE A 150 -7.40 10.36 -0.78
CA PHE A 150 -8.78 10.52 -1.29
C PHE A 150 -9.55 11.59 -0.54
N VAL A 151 -9.48 11.60 0.79
CA VAL A 151 -10.23 12.57 1.60
C VAL A 151 -9.69 13.99 1.42
N ILE A 152 -8.37 14.16 1.49
CA ILE A 152 -7.76 15.50 1.56
C ILE A 152 -7.61 16.11 0.16
N ARG A 153 -7.10 15.31 -0.81
CA ARG A 153 -6.78 15.84 -2.12
C ARG A 153 -7.92 15.71 -3.13
N MET A 154 -8.63 14.59 -3.09
CA MET A 154 -9.68 14.34 -4.08
C MET A 154 -11.09 14.69 -3.59
N GLY A 155 -11.28 15.00 -2.30
CA GLY A 155 -12.59 15.28 -1.72
C GLY A 155 -13.53 14.06 -1.71
N ILE A 156 -12.99 12.85 -1.89
CA ILE A 156 -13.74 11.60 -1.93
C ILE A 156 -13.71 10.94 -0.56
N HIS A 157 -14.87 10.54 -0.04
CA HIS A 157 -14.96 9.80 1.22
C HIS A 157 -15.15 8.30 0.96
N PRO A 158 -14.10 7.47 1.02
CA PRO A 158 -14.14 6.05 0.64
C PRO A 158 -15.24 5.26 1.32
N ILE A 159 -15.43 5.45 2.63
CA ILE A 159 -16.46 4.74 3.41
C ILE A 159 -17.87 5.09 2.93
N LYS A 160 -18.13 6.35 2.56
CA LYS A 160 -19.44 6.74 1.98
C LYS A 160 -19.66 6.06 0.64
N VAL A 161 -18.63 6.05 -0.23
CA VAL A 161 -18.67 5.37 -1.54
C VAL A 161 -18.99 3.89 -1.37
N TRP A 162 -18.33 3.21 -0.45
CA TRP A 162 -18.56 1.78 -0.19
C TRP A 162 -19.96 1.48 0.35
N LYS A 163 -20.53 2.41 1.11
CA LYS A 163 -21.94 2.32 1.58
C LYS A 163 -22.97 2.74 0.52
N GLY A 164 -22.53 3.19 -0.67
CA GLY A 164 -23.43 3.71 -1.71
C GLY A 164 -24.06 5.06 -1.35
N LEU A 165 -23.47 5.79 -0.40
CA LEU A 165 -23.91 7.13 -0.01
C LEU A 165 -23.19 8.18 -0.87
N LYS A 166 -23.92 9.20 -1.32
CA LYS A 166 -23.36 10.35 -2.07
C LYS A 166 -22.69 11.35 -1.13
#